data_9bb31e00157037171ec3674ae5c5467b
#
_entry.id   9bb31e00157037171ec3674ae5c5467b
#
_cell.length_a   1.000
_cell.length_b   1.000
_cell.length_c   1.000
_cell.angle_alpha   90.00
_cell.angle_beta   90.00
_cell.angle_gamma   90.00
#
_symmetry.space_group_name_H-M   'P 1'
#
loop_
_entity.id
_entity.type
_entity.pdbx_description
1 polymer ?
#
loop_
_entity_poly.entity_id
_entity_poly.type
_entity_poly.pdbx_seq_one_letter_code
_entity_poly.pdbx_strand_id
1 'polypeptide(L)'
;MASERKMSFYMTSGISADMDSDGMFAIQVADAIHRFTINDWGVMCGEDFEVNVKAMQNGGRVMGVYPTKRGRIWIINDDAHAEEMTITVLYPSEY
;
A
#
# COMPACT_ATOMS: atom_id res chain seq x y z
N MET A 1 -0.21 -24.24 -14.16
CA MET A 1 -0.28 -23.82 -12.76
C MET A 1 0.22 -22.41 -12.60
N ALA A 2 -0.59 -21.54 -12.04
CA ALA A 2 -0.17 -20.16 -11.86
C ALA A 2 0.95 -20.10 -10.82
N SER A 3 2.02 -19.36 -11.14
CA SER A 3 3.07 -19.12 -10.16
C SER A 3 2.54 -18.16 -9.09
N GLU A 4 2.70 -18.50 -7.84
CA GLU A 4 2.36 -17.61 -6.76
C GLU A 4 3.44 -16.53 -6.64
N ARG A 5 3.01 -15.27 -6.67
CA ARG A 5 3.90 -14.15 -6.43
C ARG A 5 4.05 -13.95 -4.93
N LYS A 6 5.27 -13.73 -4.51
CA LYS A 6 5.53 -13.38 -3.12
C LYS A 6 5.26 -11.91 -2.90
N MET A 7 4.56 -11.61 -1.83
CA MET A 7 4.33 -10.26 -1.35
C MET A 7 4.95 -10.12 0.03
N SER A 8 5.88 -9.18 0.17
CA SER A 8 6.47 -8.84 1.46
C SER A 8 6.02 -7.44 1.86
N PHE A 9 5.44 -7.34 3.03
CA PHE A 9 4.92 -6.07 3.56
C PHE A 9 5.87 -5.52 4.60
N TYR A 10 6.25 -4.27 4.43
CA TYR A 10 7.13 -3.55 5.33
C TYR A 10 6.42 -2.31 5.83
N MET A 11 6.38 -2.12 7.14
CA MET A 11 5.93 -0.88 7.75
C MET A 11 7.16 -0.08 8.16
N THR A 12 7.14 1.22 7.89
CA THR A 12 8.20 2.09 8.41
C THR A 12 8.19 2.09 9.93
N SER A 13 9.29 2.53 10.53
CA SER A 13 9.38 2.59 11.99
C SER A 13 8.28 3.47 12.61
N GLY A 14 7.89 4.57 11.93
CA GLY A 14 6.81 5.43 12.40
C GLY A 14 5.46 4.71 12.38
N ILE A 15 5.12 4.03 11.28
CA ILE A 15 3.89 3.24 11.19
C ILE A 15 3.90 2.13 12.25
N SER A 16 4.99 1.39 12.34
CA SER A 16 5.10 0.25 13.27
C SER A 16 4.96 0.69 14.73
N ALA A 17 5.60 1.77 15.12
CA ALA A 17 5.49 2.31 16.47
C ALA A 17 4.06 2.74 16.80
N ASP A 18 3.40 3.41 15.86
CA ASP A 18 2.02 3.86 16.06
C ASP A 18 1.02 2.71 16.10
N MET A 19 1.26 1.64 15.33
CA MET A 19 0.45 0.42 15.42
C MET A 19 0.58 -0.25 16.79
N ASP A 20 1.79 -0.26 17.33
CA ASP A 20 2.04 -0.86 18.66
C ASP A 20 1.34 -0.09 19.78
N SER A 21 1.25 1.22 19.67
CA SER A 21 0.69 2.09 20.70
C SER A 21 -0.81 2.37 20.53
N ASP A 22 -1.38 2.06 19.38
CA ASP A 22 -2.76 2.41 19.04
C ASP A 22 -3.43 1.27 18.27
N GLY A 23 -4.22 0.47 18.97
CA GLY A 23 -4.88 -0.70 18.37
C GLY A 23 -5.88 -0.36 17.27
N MET A 24 -6.59 0.77 17.38
CA MET A 24 -7.50 1.22 16.32
C MET A 24 -6.74 1.57 15.05
N PHE A 25 -5.62 2.27 15.19
CA PHE A 25 -4.77 2.57 14.06
C PHE A 25 -4.24 1.28 13.41
N ALA A 26 -3.82 0.31 14.21
CA ALA A 26 -3.35 -0.99 13.70
C ALA A 26 -4.43 -1.69 12.87
N ILE A 27 -5.69 -1.64 13.30
CA ILE A 27 -6.83 -2.20 12.54
C ILE A 27 -7.00 -1.45 11.22
N GLN A 28 -6.90 -0.12 11.23
CA GLN A 28 -7.02 0.67 10.01
C GLN A 28 -5.89 0.38 9.02
N VAL A 29 -4.67 0.17 9.50
CA VAL A 29 -3.54 -0.23 8.64
C VAL A 29 -3.79 -1.60 8.04
N ALA A 30 -4.26 -2.56 8.83
CA ALA A 30 -4.57 -3.90 8.34
C ALA A 30 -5.67 -3.86 7.26
N ASP A 31 -6.71 -3.06 7.48
CA ASP A 31 -7.77 -2.86 6.49
C ASP A 31 -7.22 -2.25 5.19
N ALA A 32 -6.37 -1.24 5.30
CA ALA A 32 -5.75 -0.61 4.13
C ALA A 32 -4.90 -1.60 3.33
N ILE A 33 -4.12 -2.43 4.02
CA ILE A 33 -3.31 -3.48 3.38
C ILE A 33 -4.22 -4.45 2.62
N HIS A 34 -5.31 -4.89 3.24
CA HIS A 34 -6.27 -5.78 2.57
C HIS A 34 -6.86 -5.13 1.32
N ARG A 35 -7.28 -3.87 1.42
CA ARG A 35 -7.83 -3.13 0.29
C ARG A 35 -6.81 -3.01 -0.84
N PHE A 36 -5.56 -2.73 -0.50
CA PHE A 36 -4.49 -2.64 -1.49
C PHE A 36 -4.31 -3.98 -2.25
N THR A 37 -4.42 -5.11 -1.57
CA THR A 37 -4.26 -6.43 -2.21
C THR A 37 -5.37 -6.77 -3.19
N ILE A 38 -6.53 -6.14 -3.08
CA ILE A 38 -7.66 -6.33 -3.99
C ILE A 38 -7.82 -5.16 -4.97
N ASN A 39 -6.76 -4.37 -5.13
CA ASN A 39 -6.71 -3.23 -6.06
C ASN A 39 -7.70 -2.10 -5.73
N ASP A 40 -8.03 -1.96 -4.45
CA ASP A 40 -8.74 -0.81 -3.92
C ASP A 40 -7.68 0.16 -3.38
N TRP A 41 -7.38 1.20 -4.14
CA TRP A 41 -6.28 2.12 -3.83
C TRP A 41 -6.70 3.30 -2.95
N GLY A 42 -7.86 3.20 -2.33
CA GLY A 42 -8.31 4.21 -1.39
C GLY A 42 -8.82 5.46 -2.07
N VAL A 43 -8.34 6.62 -1.64
CA VAL A 43 -8.84 7.92 -2.11
C VAL A 43 -8.13 8.45 -3.34
N MET A 44 -7.47 7.60 -4.10
CA MET A 44 -6.84 8.01 -5.35
C MET A 44 -7.87 8.16 -6.46
N CYS A 45 -7.67 9.17 -7.30
CA CYS A 45 -8.56 9.45 -8.43
C CYS A 45 -7.77 10.17 -9.54
N GLY A 46 -8.42 10.33 -10.70
CA GLY A 46 -7.85 11.07 -11.82
C GLY A 46 -6.59 10.44 -12.38
N GLU A 47 -5.59 11.26 -12.64
CA GLU A 47 -4.33 10.82 -13.25
C GLU A 47 -3.60 9.79 -12.39
N ASP A 48 -3.64 9.92 -11.09
CA ASP A 48 -2.98 8.99 -10.18
C ASP A 48 -3.59 7.60 -10.28
N PHE A 49 -4.91 7.52 -10.39
CA PHE A 49 -5.61 6.26 -10.60
C PHE A 49 -5.20 5.62 -11.94
N GLU A 50 -5.12 6.42 -13.00
CA GLU A 50 -4.73 5.93 -14.32
C GLU A 50 -3.28 5.42 -14.34
N VAL A 51 -2.38 6.04 -13.59
CA VAL A 51 -1.00 5.56 -13.45
C VAL A 51 -0.99 4.15 -12.86
N ASN A 52 -1.80 3.91 -11.84
CA ASN A 52 -1.93 2.57 -11.25
C ASN A 52 -2.49 1.55 -12.27
N VAL A 53 -3.50 1.92 -13.02
CA VAL A 53 -4.09 1.03 -14.04
C VAL A 53 -3.03 0.64 -15.08
N LYS A 54 -2.25 1.59 -15.56
CA LYS A 54 -1.16 1.33 -16.50
C LYS A 54 -0.08 0.44 -15.89
N ALA A 55 0.26 0.66 -14.63
CA ALA A 55 1.24 -0.17 -13.94
C ALA A 55 0.77 -1.61 -13.78
N MET A 56 -0.51 -1.83 -13.53
CA MET A 56 -1.08 -3.18 -13.48
C MET A 56 -0.98 -3.89 -14.84
N GLN A 57 -1.09 -3.15 -15.94
CA GLN A 57 -1.00 -3.69 -17.28
C GLN A 57 0.44 -3.91 -17.74
N ASN A 58 1.33 -2.99 -17.44
CA ASN A 58 2.66 -2.90 -18.03
C ASN A 58 3.79 -3.10 -17.04
N GLY A 59 3.49 -3.25 -15.76
CA GLY A 59 4.49 -3.22 -14.70
C GLY A 59 4.76 -1.79 -14.25
N GLY A 60 5.44 -1.68 -13.13
CA GLY A 60 5.78 -0.41 -12.54
C GLY A 60 5.07 -0.18 -11.21
N ARG A 61 5.21 1.01 -10.70
CA ARG A 61 4.79 1.38 -9.36
C ARG A 61 3.28 1.54 -9.22
N VAL A 62 2.73 0.94 -8.19
CA VAL A 62 1.33 1.11 -7.78
C VAL A 62 1.31 1.71 -6.39
N MET A 63 0.44 2.68 -6.16
CA MET A 63 0.33 3.35 -4.87
C MET A 63 -1.14 3.45 -4.45
N GLY A 64 -1.40 3.23 -3.16
CA GLY A 64 -2.69 3.49 -2.54
C GLY A 64 -2.58 4.58 -1.49
N VAL A 65 -3.66 5.34 -1.28
CA VAL A 65 -3.75 6.40 -0.29
C VAL A 65 -4.96 6.14 0.59
N TYR A 66 -4.75 6.00 1.90
CA TYR A 66 -5.82 5.60 2.82
C TYR A 66 -5.89 6.56 4.01
N PRO A 67 -7.06 7.15 4.27
CA PRO A 67 -7.24 7.97 5.47
C PRO A 67 -7.27 7.09 6.72
N THR A 68 -6.64 7.58 7.79
CA THR A 68 -6.70 6.94 9.10
C THR A 68 -6.92 8.00 10.17
N LYS A 69 -7.16 7.55 11.40
CA LYS A 69 -7.27 8.46 12.55
C LYS A 69 -5.99 9.29 12.79
N ARG A 70 -4.85 8.85 12.23
CA ARG A 70 -3.55 9.53 12.34
C ARG A 70 -3.16 10.25 11.05
N GLY A 71 -4.13 10.51 10.19
CA GLY A 71 -3.89 11.11 8.89
C GLY A 71 -3.76 10.06 7.80
N ARG A 72 -3.34 10.48 6.62
CA ARG A 72 -3.22 9.58 5.47
C ARG A 72 -1.98 8.73 5.58
N ILE A 73 -2.12 7.48 5.17
CA ILE A 73 -0.99 6.58 4.95
C ILE A 73 -0.93 6.22 3.48
N TRP A 74 0.28 5.93 3.00
CA TRP A 74 0.51 5.44 1.65
C TRP A 74 0.94 3.99 1.69
N ILE A 75 0.50 3.22 0.70
CA ILE A 75 0.98 1.86 0.47
C ILE A 75 1.55 1.84 -0.94
N ILE A 76 2.81 1.45 -1.09
CA ILE A 76 3.53 1.50 -2.35
C ILE A 76 4.08 0.12 -2.69
N ASN A 77 3.77 -0.35 -3.90
CA ASN A 77 4.40 -1.51 -4.52
C ASN A 77 5.30 -0.99 -5.64
N ASP A 78 6.59 -1.29 -5.56
CA ASP A 78 7.56 -0.75 -6.52
C ASP A 78 7.39 -1.32 -7.94
N ASP A 79 6.92 -2.54 -8.07
CA ASP A 79 6.68 -3.15 -9.37
C ASP A 79 5.54 -4.16 -9.31
N ALA A 80 4.44 -3.82 -9.97
CA ALA A 80 3.24 -4.66 -10.01
C ALA A 80 3.48 -6.01 -10.72
N HIS A 81 4.52 -6.12 -11.55
CA HIS A 81 4.85 -7.33 -12.30
C HIS A 81 6.05 -8.10 -11.73
N ALA A 82 6.61 -7.66 -10.62
CA ALA A 82 7.72 -8.37 -9.98
C ALA A 82 7.25 -9.73 -9.44
N GLU A 83 8.11 -10.73 -9.50
CA GLU A 83 7.83 -12.02 -8.87
C GLU A 83 7.84 -11.91 -7.34
N GLU A 84 8.74 -11.09 -6.82
CA GLU A 84 8.81 -10.77 -5.41
C GLU A 84 8.47 -9.30 -5.24
N MET A 85 7.24 -9.02 -4.80
CA MET A 85 6.78 -7.66 -4.61
C MET A 85 7.13 -7.18 -3.20
N THR A 86 7.76 -6.03 -3.13
CA THR A 86 8.04 -5.34 -1.88
C THR A 86 7.02 -4.21 -1.73
N ILE A 87 6.18 -4.33 -0.71
CA ILE A 87 5.08 -3.39 -0.47
C ILE A 87 5.37 -2.67 0.83
N THR A 88 5.45 -1.35 0.77
CA THR A 88 5.80 -0.50 1.91
C THR A 88 4.62 0.34 2.35
N VAL A 89 4.35 0.32 3.65
CA VAL A 89 3.34 1.17 4.30
C VAL A 89 4.09 2.29 5.02
N LEU A 90 3.74 3.53 4.72
CA LEU A 90 4.46 4.70 5.26
C LEU A 90 3.52 5.89 5.43
N TYR A 91 3.96 6.84 6.25
CA TYR A 91 3.35 8.16 6.24
C TYR A 91 3.90 8.98 5.06
N PRO A 92 3.10 9.88 4.46
CA PRO A 92 3.61 10.73 3.38
C PRO A 92 4.89 11.49 3.71
N SER A 93 5.03 11.90 4.97
CA SER A 93 6.22 12.62 5.45
C SER A 93 7.49 11.76 5.46
N GLU A 94 7.35 10.45 5.38
CA GLU A 94 8.48 9.51 5.37
C GLU A 94 8.94 9.16 3.96
N TYR A 95 8.21 9.65 2.98
CA TYR A 95 8.56 9.41 1.59
C TYR A 95 9.77 10.26 1.19
#